data_82d84e5f0fb330fd66370dbec3549542
#
_entry.id   82d84e5f0fb330fd66370dbec3549542
#
_cell.length_a   1.000
_cell.length_b   1.000
_cell.length_c   1.000
_cell.angle_alpha   90.00
_cell.angle_beta   90.00
_cell.angle_gamma   90.00
#
_symmetry.space_group_name_H-M   'P 1'
#
loop_
_entity.id
_entity.type
_entity.pdbx_description
1 polymer ?
#
loop_
_entity_poly.entity_id
_entity_poly.type
_entity_poly.pdbx_seq_one_letter_code
_entity_poly.pdbx_strand_id
1 'polypeptide(L)'
;NLHEEINNFSIIAGVVARQQEFDIIHAHDWLTYPAGVHAKMVSGKPLCIHVHATDFDRSRGKVNPTVYSIEKNGMDHADCIMCVSELTRRTVINEYHQDPRKVFAMHNAVYPLSQELLDIPRPDHSKEKVVTFLGRITMQKGPEYFVEAAALVLRRTRNIRFVMAGSGDM
;
A
#
# COMPACT_ATOMS: atom_id res chain seq x y z
N ASN A 1 15.12 -16.07 4.81
CA ASN A 1 14.14 -16.23 3.75
C ASN A 1 12.83 -15.52 4.17
N LEU A 2 12.27 -14.65 3.29
CA LEU A 2 11.09 -13.84 3.61
C LEU A 2 9.89 -14.68 4.08
N HIS A 3 9.63 -15.82 3.45
CA HIS A 3 8.53 -16.71 3.86
C HIS A 3 8.72 -17.32 5.25
N GLU A 4 9.95 -17.59 5.62
CA GLU A 4 10.30 -18.08 6.96
C GLU A 4 10.08 -17.00 8.02
N GLU A 5 10.43 -15.75 7.69
CA GLU A 5 10.19 -14.61 8.58
C GLU A 5 8.69 -14.34 8.76
N ILE A 6 7.88 -14.41 7.69
CA ILE A 6 6.42 -14.31 7.77
C ILE A 6 5.84 -15.40 8.68
N ASN A 7 6.33 -16.64 8.55
CA ASN A 7 5.87 -17.74 9.39
C ASN A 7 6.26 -17.54 10.86
N ASN A 8 7.50 -17.15 11.13
CA ASN A 8 7.97 -16.88 12.49
C ASN A 8 7.18 -15.71 13.12
N PHE A 9 6.92 -14.65 12.36
CA PHE A 9 6.10 -13.54 12.81
C PHE A 9 4.68 -14.00 13.14
N SER A 10 4.10 -14.87 12.32
CA SER A 10 2.78 -15.44 12.58
C SER A 10 2.73 -16.25 13.88
N ILE A 11 3.76 -17.07 14.17
CA ILE A 11 3.84 -17.84 15.41
C ILE A 11 3.92 -16.91 16.63
N ILE A 12 4.79 -15.90 16.57
CA ILE A 12 4.96 -14.90 17.64
C ILE A 12 3.65 -14.14 17.88
N ALA A 13 2.97 -13.72 16.83
CA ALA A 13 1.68 -13.03 16.92
C ALA A 13 0.63 -13.88 17.64
N GLY A 14 0.60 -15.19 17.39
CA GLY A 14 -0.28 -16.11 18.10
C GLY A 14 0.05 -16.23 19.60
N VAL A 15 1.32 -16.19 19.97
CA VAL A 15 1.73 -16.16 21.38
C VAL A 15 1.30 -14.86 22.07
N VAL A 16 1.56 -13.72 21.43
CA VAL A 16 1.18 -12.40 21.94
C VAL A 16 -0.35 -12.30 22.09
N ALA A 17 -1.10 -12.80 21.12
CA ALA A 17 -2.56 -12.77 21.14
C ALA A 17 -3.17 -13.60 22.30
N ARG A 18 -2.46 -14.58 22.82
CA ARG A 18 -2.91 -15.33 24.02
C ARG A 18 -2.58 -14.63 25.34
N GLN A 19 -1.60 -13.72 25.32
CA GLN A 19 -1.07 -13.09 26.54
C GLN A 19 -1.58 -11.67 26.78
N GLN A 20 -2.14 -11.04 25.73
CA GLN A 20 -2.59 -9.65 25.77
C GLN A 20 -4.11 -9.58 25.68
N GLU A 21 -4.68 -8.57 26.35
CA GLU A 21 -6.07 -8.19 26.19
C GLU A 21 -6.19 -7.15 25.08
N PHE A 22 -7.09 -7.39 24.14
CA PHE A 22 -7.43 -6.49 23.05
C PHE A 22 -8.80 -6.81 22.50
N ASP A 23 -9.39 -5.88 21.75
CA ASP A 23 -10.74 -6.02 21.20
C ASP A 23 -10.76 -6.41 19.74
N ILE A 24 -9.74 -6.02 18.97
CA ILE A 24 -9.67 -6.22 17.53
C ILE A 24 -8.24 -6.46 17.07
N ILE A 25 -8.08 -7.24 16.03
CA ILE A 25 -6.82 -7.45 15.31
C ILE A 25 -6.87 -6.62 14.05
N HIS A 26 -5.81 -5.82 13.81
CA HIS A 26 -5.67 -5.02 12.60
C HIS A 26 -4.36 -5.36 11.89
N ALA A 27 -4.45 -6.04 10.73
CA ALA A 27 -3.30 -6.48 9.96
C ALA A 27 -3.14 -5.64 8.69
N HIS A 28 -1.94 -5.13 8.45
CA HIS A 28 -1.61 -4.26 7.33
C HIS A 28 -0.76 -4.97 6.29
N ASP A 29 -1.27 -5.09 5.07
CA ASP A 29 -0.64 -5.74 3.91
C ASP A 29 -0.29 -7.22 4.11
N TRP A 30 -0.02 -7.88 3.01
CA TRP A 30 0.09 -9.34 2.90
C TRP A 30 1.14 -10.00 3.82
N LEU A 31 2.20 -9.29 4.16
CA LEU A 31 3.24 -9.79 5.07
C LEU A 31 2.72 -10.06 6.48
N THR A 32 1.67 -9.34 6.90
CA THR A 32 1.10 -9.45 8.25
C THR A 32 -0.19 -10.28 8.30
N TYR A 33 -0.78 -10.62 7.15
CA TYR A 33 -2.04 -11.36 7.12
C TYR A 33 -1.96 -12.73 7.79
N PRO A 34 -0.89 -13.55 7.59
CA PRO A 34 -0.77 -14.82 8.31
C PRO A 34 -0.74 -14.65 9.83
N ALA A 35 -0.08 -13.59 10.31
CA ALA A 35 -0.06 -13.24 11.73
C ALA A 35 -1.44 -12.85 12.26
N GLY A 36 -2.17 -12.02 11.51
CA GLY A 36 -3.55 -11.64 11.84
C GLY A 36 -4.50 -12.84 11.89
N VAL A 37 -4.41 -13.72 10.91
CA VAL A 37 -5.23 -14.96 10.87
C VAL A 37 -4.91 -15.87 12.06
N HIS A 38 -3.63 -16.09 12.37
CA HIS A 38 -3.25 -16.91 13.52
C HIS A 38 -3.70 -16.26 14.84
N ALA A 39 -3.52 -14.96 15.01
CA ALA A 39 -4.01 -14.24 16.18
C ALA A 39 -5.53 -14.38 16.35
N LYS A 40 -6.31 -14.28 15.27
CA LYS A 40 -7.76 -14.53 15.28
C LYS A 40 -8.09 -15.95 15.72
N MET A 41 -7.39 -16.94 15.16
CA MET A 41 -7.64 -18.34 15.48
C MET A 41 -7.44 -18.66 16.97
N VAL A 42 -6.43 -18.06 17.61
CA VAL A 42 -6.10 -18.34 19.01
C VAL A 42 -6.86 -17.49 20.02
N SER A 43 -7.31 -16.30 19.65
CA SER A 43 -7.99 -15.37 20.55
C SER A 43 -9.51 -15.32 20.36
N GLY A 44 -10.01 -15.72 19.18
CA GLY A 44 -11.42 -15.56 18.79
C GLY A 44 -11.83 -14.11 18.49
N LYS A 45 -10.89 -13.16 18.52
CA LYS A 45 -11.17 -11.74 18.29
C LYS A 45 -11.35 -11.44 16.79
N PRO A 46 -12.13 -10.43 16.41
CA PRO A 46 -12.35 -10.07 15.02
C PRO A 46 -11.07 -9.56 14.35
N LEU A 47 -10.91 -9.92 13.07
CA LEU A 47 -9.79 -9.53 12.24
C LEU A 47 -10.21 -8.49 11.21
N CYS A 48 -9.58 -7.32 11.25
CA CYS A 48 -9.61 -6.34 10.20
C CYS A 48 -8.33 -6.40 9.38
N ILE A 49 -8.44 -6.51 8.08
CA ILE A 49 -7.33 -6.43 7.13
C ILE A 49 -7.33 -5.07 6.45
N HIS A 50 -6.16 -4.44 6.37
CA HIS A 50 -5.96 -3.18 5.67
C HIS A 50 -5.09 -3.40 4.43
N VAL A 51 -5.67 -3.15 3.27
CA VAL A 51 -5.03 -3.35 1.97
C VAL A 51 -4.50 -2.01 1.47
N HIS A 52 -3.17 -1.81 1.54
CA HIS A 52 -2.51 -0.62 0.99
C HIS A 52 -2.19 -0.79 -0.49
N ALA A 53 -1.88 -2.01 -0.93
CA ALA A 53 -1.72 -2.40 -2.31
C ALA A 53 -1.87 -3.93 -2.42
N THR A 54 -2.34 -4.41 -3.55
CA THR A 54 -2.38 -5.82 -3.89
C THR A 54 -1.19 -6.23 -4.74
N ASP A 55 -0.99 -7.53 -4.93
CA ASP A 55 0.04 -7.99 -5.87
C ASP A 55 -0.27 -7.62 -7.32
N PHE A 56 -1.53 -7.42 -7.67
CA PHE A 56 -1.91 -6.85 -8.97
C PHE A 56 -1.30 -5.47 -9.21
N ASP A 57 -1.28 -4.61 -8.17
CA ASP A 57 -0.68 -3.28 -8.24
C ASP A 57 0.85 -3.36 -8.35
N ARG A 58 1.48 -4.26 -7.57
CA ARG A 58 2.94 -4.41 -7.50
C ARG A 58 3.53 -5.00 -8.77
N SER A 59 2.81 -5.95 -9.38
CA SER A 59 3.27 -6.75 -10.52
C SER A 59 2.71 -6.29 -11.88
N ARG A 60 1.92 -5.21 -11.90
CA ARG A 60 1.16 -4.77 -13.09
C ARG A 60 0.32 -5.89 -13.71
N GLY A 61 -0.35 -6.65 -12.85
CA GLY A 61 -1.23 -7.75 -13.24
C GLY A 61 -0.53 -9.10 -13.47
N LYS A 62 0.80 -9.17 -13.37
CA LYS A 62 1.56 -10.45 -13.41
C LYS A 62 1.71 -11.04 -12.01
N VAL A 63 0.61 -11.42 -11.42
CA VAL A 63 0.50 -11.79 -10.01
C VAL A 63 1.36 -13.01 -9.67
N ASN A 64 2.11 -12.91 -8.55
CA ASN A 64 2.82 -14.03 -7.96
C ASN A 64 1.82 -14.98 -7.26
N PRO A 65 1.71 -16.25 -7.67
CA PRO A 65 0.71 -17.15 -7.10
C PRO A 65 0.81 -17.35 -5.57
N THR A 66 2.03 -17.33 -5.04
CA THR A 66 2.25 -17.47 -3.59
C THR A 66 1.76 -16.24 -2.83
N VAL A 67 2.08 -15.04 -3.31
CA VAL A 67 1.61 -13.79 -2.69
C VAL A 67 0.09 -13.70 -2.79
N TYR A 68 -0.48 -13.98 -3.96
CA TYR A 68 -1.94 -14.03 -4.15
C TYR A 68 -2.62 -14.98 -3.16
N SER A 69 -2.05 -16.18 -2.96
CA SER A 69 -2.60 -17.17 -2.04
C SER A 69 -2.60 -16.65 -0.58
N ILE A 70 -1.53 -15.96 -0.17
CA ILE A 70 -1.43 -15.35 1.17
C ILE A 70 -2.44 -14.21 1.31
N GLU A 71 -2.52 -13.31 0.33
CA GLU A 71 -3.48 -12.20 0.32
C GLU A 71 -4.91 -12.73 0.39
N LYS A 72 -5.25 -13.68 -0.49
CA LYS A 72 -6.58 -14.27 -0.51
C LYS A 72 -6.94 -14.97 0.79
N ASN A 73 -6.04 -15.79 1.34
CA ASN A 73 -6.27 -16.48 2.61
C ASN A 73 -6.53 -15.49 3.75
N GLY A 74 -5.74 -14.41 3.82
CA GLY A 74 -5.96 -13.35 4.82
C GLY A 74 -7.33 -12.70 4.66
N MET A 75 -7.70 -12.33 3.43
CA MET A 75 -8.98 -11.72 3.11
C MET A 75 -10.17 -12.65 3.39
N ASP A 76 -10.04 -13.94 3.10
CA ASP A 76 -11.10 -14.94 3.36
C ASP A 76 -11.40 -15.05 4.87
N HIS A 77 -10.39 -14.95 5.72
CA HIS A 77 -10.53 -15.02 7.18
C HIS A 77 -10.91 -13.68 7.84
N ALA A 78 -10.83 -12.58 7.12
CA ALA A 78 -11.16 -11.26 7.66
C ALA A 78 -12.66 -11.07 7.87
N ASP A 79 -13.02 -10.43 8.99
CA ASP A 79 -14.38 -9.96 9.27
C ASP A 79 -14.64 -8.62 8.59
N CYS A 80 -13.59 -7.81 8.42
CA CYS A 80 -13.62 -6.53 7.73
C CYS A 80 -12.36 -6.36 6.86
N ILE A 81 -12.52 -5.76 5.68
CA ILE A 81 -11.43 -5.44 4.78
C ILE A 81 -11.49 -3.95 4.46
N MET A 82 -10.47 -3.21 4.88
CA MET A 82 -10.29 -1.80 4.56
C MET A 82 -9.34 -1.66 3.37
N CYS A 83 -9.74 -0.90 2.38
CA CYS A 83 -8.95 -0.62 1.17
C CYS A 83 -8.66 0.88 1.10
N VAL A 84 -7.42 1.26 0.79
CA VAL A 84 -7.01 2.68 0.76
C VAL A 84 -7.67 3.51 -0.35
N SER A 85 -8.37 2.87 -1.28
CA SER A 85 -9.09 3.55 -2.36
C SER A 85 -10.24 2.71 -2.90
N GLU A 86 -11.17 3.35 -3.61
CA GLU A 86 -12.24 2.64 -4.33
C GLU A 86 -11.68 1.73 -5.44
N LEU A 87 -10.54 2.09 -6.05
CA LEU A 87 -9.86 1.23 -7.01
C LEU A 87 -9.39 -0.07 -6.35
N THR A 88 -8.68 0.02 -5.23
CA THR A 88 -8.23 -1.15 -4.46
C THR A 88 -9.42 -1.99 -3.98
N ARG A 89 -10.50 -1.33 -3.53
CA ARG A 89 -11.75 -2.01 -3.16
C ARG A 89 -12.31 -2.87 -4.30
N ARG A 90 -12.38 -2.32 -5.51
CA ARG A 90 -12.85 -3.06 -6.70
C ARG A 90 -11.94 -4.24 -7.04
N THR A 91 -10.62 -4.06 -6.95
CA THR A 91 -9.66 -5.15 -7.14
C THR A 91 -9.89 -6.27 -6.12
N VAL A 92 -10.07 -5.94 -4.85
CA VAL A 92 -10.33 -6.93 -3.79
C VAL A 92 -11.63 -7.70 -4.03
N ILE A 93 -12.69 -7.03 -4.45
CA ILE A 93 -13.96 -7.68 -4.75
C ILE A 93 -13.86 -8.57 -5.99
N ASN A 94 -13.30 -8.05 -7.08
CA ASN A 94 -13.32 -8.71 -8.38
C ASN A 94 -12.25 -9.79 -8.51
N GLU A 95 -11.01 -9.51 -8.10
CA GLU A 95 -9.86 -10.40 -8.33
C GLU A 95 -9.66 -11.39 -7.18
N TYR A 96 -9.98 -10.99 -5.93
CA TYR A 96 -9.92 -11.89 -4.77
C TYR A 96 -11.28 -12.48 -4.38
N HIS A 97 -12.34 -12.13 -5.12
CA HIS A 97 -13.71 -12.65 -4.96
C HIS A 97 -14.23 -12.47 -3.53
N GLN A 98 -14.00 -11.30 -2.95
CA GLN A 98 -14.46 -11.01 -1.60
C GLN A 98 -15.89 -10.46 -1.58
N ASP A 99 -16.62 -10.79 -0.51
CA ASP A 99 -17.98 -10.28 -0.30
C ASP A 99 -17.96 -8.75 -0.17
N PRO A 100 -18.65 -8.00 -1.05
CA PRO A 100 -18.69 -6.53 -1.00
C PRO A 100 -19.17 -5.95 0.33
N ARG A 101 -19.94 -6.72 1.12
CA ARG A 101 -20.48 -6.28 2.40
C ARG A 101 -19.44 -6.14 3.50
N LYS A 102 -18.29 -6.82 3.37
CA LYS A 102 -17.17 -6.71 4.32
C LYS A 102 -16.01 -5.87 3.79
N VAL A 103 -16.10 -5.30 2.58
CA VAL A 103 -15.01 -4.55 1.94
C VAL A 103 -15.37 -3.07 1.84
N PHE A 104 -14.56 -2.22 2.47
CA PHE A 104 -14.79 -0.78 2.59
C PHE A 104 -13.62 0.02 2.01
N ALA A 105 -13.91 1.11 1.30
CA ALA A 105 -12.88 2.09 0.93
C ALA A 105 -12.66 3.08 2.07
N MET A 106 -11.43 3.18 2.55
CA MET A 106 -11.02 4.08 3.61
C MET A 106 -9.68 4.72 3.24
N HIS A 107 -9.73 6.00 2.86
CA HIS A 107 -8.54 6.70 2.41
C HIS A 107 -7.55 6.93 3.56
N ASN A 108 -6.26 6.89 3.23
CA ASN A 108 -5.22 7.25 4.16
C ASN A 108 -5.35 8.73 4.58
N ALA A 109 -5.09 8.97 5.85
CA ALA A 109 -5.02 10.33 6.40
C ALA A 109 -3.57 10.86 6.39
N VAL A 110 -3.45 12.16 6.52
CA VAL A 110 -2.18 12.87 6.73
C VAL A 110 -2.33 13.83 7.90
N TYR A 111 -1.25 14.09 8.61
CA TYR A 111 -1.22 15.17 9.58
C TYR A 111 -1.23 16.52 8.85
N PRO A 112 -1.97 17.52 9.35
CA PRO A 112 -1.84 18.88 8.84
C PRO A 112 -0.39 19.36 8.92
N LEU A 113 0.03 20.13 7.93
CA LEU A 113 1.35 20.78 7.98
C LEU A 113 1.40 21.72 9.18
N SER A 114 2.55 21.72 9.89
CA SER A 114 2.79 22.71 10.93
C SER A 114 2.86 24.12 10.33
N GLN A 115 2.53 25.16 11.12
CA GLN A 115 2.61 26.54 10.65
C GLN A 115 4.02 26.88 10.17
N GLU A 116 5.05 26.38 10.85
CA GLU A 116 6.46 26.56 10.44
C GLU A 116 6.75 26.08 9.01
N LEU A 117 6.14 24.95 8.59
CA LEU A 117 6.29 24.44 7.23
C LEU A 117 5.47 25.24 6.20
N LEU A 118 4.36 25.85 6.63
CA LEU A 118 3.55 26.73 5.78
C LEU A 118 4.25 28.08 5.55
N ASP A 119 5.05 28.53 6.52
CA ASP A 119 5.77 29.80 6.49
C ASP A 119 7.10 29.74 5.73
N ILE A 120 7.53 28.53 5.29
CA ILE A 120 8.72 28.39 4.43
C ILE A 120 8.50 29.19 3.13
N PRO A 121 9.39 30.15 2.79
CA PRO A 121 9.29 30.89 1.55
C PRO A 121 9.26 29.95 0.34
N ARG A 122 8.24 30.07 -0.47
CA ARG A 122 8.16 29.29 -1.71
C ARG A 122 9.15 29.86 -2.72
N PRO A 123 9.92 28.99 -3.41
CA PRO A 123 10.79 29.43 -4.49
C PRO A 123 9.99 30.20 -5.55
N ASP A 124 10.57 31.25 -6.10
CA ASP A 124 9.97 31.96 -7.23
C ASP A 124 10.05 31.10 -8.49
N HIS A 125 8.94 30.52 -8.87
CA HIS A 125 8.79 29.72 -10.09
C HIS A 125 8.22 30.54 -11.27
N SER A 126 8.26 31.87 -11.21
CA SER A 126 7.77 32.72 -12.29
C SER A 126 8.52 32.50 -13.61
N LYS A 127 9.79 32.09 -13.54
CA LYS A 127 10.66 31.87 -14.68
C LYS A 127 10.71 30.40 -15.15
N GLU A 128 10.46 29.43 -14.26
CA GLU A 128 10.56 28.01 -14.58
C GLU A 128 9.57 27.20 -13.74
N LYS A 129 8.78 26.36 -14.38
CA LYS A 129 7.92 25.40 -13.66
C LYS A 129 8.71 24.15 -13.30
N VAL A 130 8.51 23.62 -12.10
CA VAL A 130 9.12 22.38 -11.66
C VAL A 130 8.05 21.30 -11.52
N VAL A 131 8.27 20.17 -12.20
CA VAL A 131 7.44 18.96 -12.07
C VAL A 131 8.28 17.89 -11.40
N THR A 132 7.82 17.41 -10.26
CA THR A 132 8.59 16.47 -9.44
C THR A 132 7.91 15.11 -9.37
N PHE A 133 8.66 14.05 -9.65
CA PHE A 133 8.37 12.69 -9.23
C PHE A 133 9.05 12.47 -7.88
N LEU A 134 8.27 12.10 -6.87
CA LEU A 134 8.79 11.75 -5.54
C LEU A 134 8.31 10.35 -5.17
N GLY A 135 9.24 9.41 -4.98
CA GLY A 135 8.89 8.06 -4.59
C GLY A 135 9.97 7.04 -4.89
N ARG A 136 9.72 5.78 -4.51
CA ARG A 136 10.62 4.69 -4.86
C ARG A 136 10.66 4.50 -6.38
N ILE A 137 11.85 4.28 -6.92
CA ILE A 137 12.06 3.99 -8.34
C ILE A 137 11.84 2.49 -8.55
N THR A 138 10.58 2.10 -8.67
CA THR A 138 10.13 0.72 -8.82
C THR A 138 9.08 0.60 -9.92
N MET A 139 8.89 -0.60 -10.45
CA MET A 139 7.89 -0.88 -11.48
C MET A 139 6.49 -0.39 -11.08
N GLN A 140 6.09 -0.57 -9.83
CA GLN A 140 4.80 -0.13 -9.29
C GLN A 140 4.59 1.39 -9.43
N LYS A 141 5.65 2.19 -9.25
CA LYS A 141 5.57 3.66 -9.29
C LYS A 141 5.65 4.24 -10.71
N GLY A 142 6.08 3.45 -11.67
CA GLY A 142 6.09 3.82 -13.09
C GLY A 142 7.02 4.99 -13.45
N PRO A 143 8.29 5.01 -13.01
CA PRO A 143 9.21 6.10 -13.32
C PRO A 143 9.42 6.30 -14.82
N GLU A 144 9.33 5.23 -15.61
CA GLU A 144 9.43 5.28 -17.05
C GLU A 144 8.33 6.16 -17.69
N TYR A 145 7.10 6.10 -17.19
CA TYR A 145 6.01 6.95 -17.68
C TYR A 145 6.26 8.43 -17.39
N PHE A 146 6.89 8.72 -16.23
CA PHE A 146 7.28 10.09 -15.91
C PHE A 146 8.33 10.62 -16.91
N VAL A 147 9.33 9.81 -17.25
CA VAL A 147 10.37 10.17 -18.22
C VAL A 147 9.78 10.36 -19.63
N GLU A 148 8.91 9.44 -20.06
CA GLU A 148 8.24 9.56 -21.37
C GLU A 148 7.37 10.81 -21.43
N ALA A 149 6.58 11.09 -20.38
CA ALA A 149 5.76 12.30 -20.28
C ALA A 149 6.62 13.57 -20.33
N ALA A 150 7.75 13.57 -19.58
CA ALA A 150 8.71 14.67 -19.61
C ALA A 150 9.27 14.93 -21.04
N ALA A 151 9.65 13.86 -21.74
CA ALA A 151 10.13 13.96 -23.11
C ALA A 151 9.07 14.56 -24.06
N LEU A 152 7.81 14.18 -23.93
CA LEU A 152 6.71 14.72 -24.75
C LEU A 152 6.45 16.20 -24.47
N VAL A 153 6.48 16.61 -23.20
CA VAL A 153 6.24 17.99 -22.79
C VAL A 153 7.39 18.90 -23.25
N LEU A 154 8.64 18.47 -23.08
CA LEU A 154 9.84 19.24 -23.46
C LEU A 154 9.97 19.50 -24.97
N ARG A 155 9.27 18.71 -25.82
CA ARG A 155 9.15 19.01 -27.25
C ARG A 155 8.31 20.26 -27.52
N ARG A 156 7.40 20.62 -26.58
CA ARG A 156 6.43 21.73 -26.75
C ARG A 156 6.79 22.97 -25.94
N THR A 157 7.48 22.78 -24.82
CA THR A 157 7.88 23.90 -23.95
C THR A 157 9.22 23.62 -23.29
N ARG A 158 10.04 24.69 -23.13
CA ARG A 158 11.37 24.59 -22.50
C ARG A 158 11.42 25.28 -21.14
N ASN A 159 10.35 25.97 -20.74
CA ASN A 159 10.30 26.69 -19.47
C ASN A 159 9.77 25.78 -18.34
N ILE A 160 10.30 24.55 -18.30
CA ILE A 160 9.89 23.55 -17.33
C ILE A 160 11.07 22.62 -17.00
N ARG A 161 11.22 22.29 -15.73
CA ARG A 161 12.20 21.33 -15.22
C ARG A 161 11.48 20.12 -14.66
N PHE A 162 11.96 18.93 -15.03
CA PHE A 162 11.53 17.68 -14.43
C PHE A 162 12.57 17.20 -13.44
N VAL A 163 12.13 16.86 -12.23
CA VAL A 163 12.99 16.36 -11.14
C VAL A 163 12.46 15.00 -10.72
N MET A 164 13.36 14.02 -10.63
CA MET A 164 13.05 12.71 -10.08
C MET A 164 13.82 12.54 -8.77
N ALA A 165 13.10 12.37 -7.67
CA ALA A 165 13.66 12.22 -6.33
C ALA A 165 13.22 10.88 -5.72
N GLY A 166 14.19 10.02 -5.43
CA GLY A 166 13.97 8.71 -4.85
C GLY A 166 15.09 7.72 -5.18
N SER A 167 14.96 6.53 -4.62
CA SER A 167 15.84 5.38 -4.90
C SER A 167 14.98 4.14 -5.15
N GLY A 168 15.56 3.12 -5.76
CA GLY A 168 14.89 1.85 -6.08
C GLY A 168 15.78 0.90 -6.88
N ASP A 169 15.18 -0.16 -7.37
CA ASP A 169 15.83 -1.31 -8.02
C ASP A 169 15.60 -1.34 -9.56
N MET A 170 15.17 -0.21 -10.15
CA MET A 170 15.06 -0.01 -11.59
C MET A 170 16.13 0.92 -12.11
#